data_96019a00d8d6a8ad98b55342d6e2dd19
#
_entry.id   96019a00d8d6a8ad98b55342d6e2dd19
#
_cell.length_a   1.000
_cell.length_b   1.000
_cell.length_c   1.000
_cell.angle_alpha   90.00
_cell.angle_beta   90.00
_cell.angle_gamma   90.00
#
_symmetry.space_group_name_H-M   'P 1'
#
loop_
_entity.id
_entity.type
_entity.pdbx_description
1 polymer ?
#
loop_
_entity_poly.entity_id
_entity_poly.type
_entity_poly.pdbx_seq_one_letter_code
_entity_poly.pdbx_strand_id
1 'polypeptide(L)'
;MDDFFTLEEKKELFSLYRHLLQSAGDSIFWRDCQKLKKHLIKAAQCNGLQRNNFGMNPVIRDLQTAVIVAEEIGMKGSCLIGIMLHEIVKGHVLSIDEVNAEYGEDVASIIKGLVKTNELYAKSPAIES
;
A
#
# COMPACT_ATOMS: atom_id res chain seq x y z
N MET A 1 23.89 6.25 -1.02
CA MET A 1 22.58 6.60 -1.60
C MET A 1 21.51 6.56 -0.53
N ASP A 2 20.78 7.63 -0.40
CA ASP A 2 19.76 7.71 0.63
C ASP A 2 18.51 6.94 0.23
N ASP A 3 18.00 6.15 1.15
CA ASP A 3 16.74 5.46 0.95
C ASP A 3 15.58 6.46 0.99
N PHE A 4 14.50 6.14 0.30
CA PHE A 4 13.30 6.98 0.33
C PHE A 4 12.74 7.13 1.74
N PHE A 5 12.73 6.03 2.52
CA PHE A 5 12.25 6.03 3.89
C PHE A 5 13.34 6.50 4.85
N THR A 6 12.96 7.31 5.83
CA THR A 6 13.85 7.60 6.96
C THR A 6 13.93 6.37 7.88
N LEU A 7 14.90 6.37 8.79
CA LEU A 7 15.02 5.29 9.76
C LEU A 7 13.77 5.15 10.62
N GLU A 8 13.20 6.26 11.05
CA GLU A 8 11.97 6.26 11.84
C GLU A 8 10.80 5.71 11.04
N GLU A 9 10.71 6.05 9.76
CA GLU A 9 9.68 5.53 8.88
C GLU A 9 9.80 4.04 8.67
N LYS A 10 11.02 3.51 8.58
CA LYS A 10 11.23 2.07 8.48
C LYS A 10 10.71 1.35 9.71
N LYS A 11 10.95 1.90 10.90
CA LYS A 11 10.43 1.33 12.15
C LYS A 11 8.91 1.40 12.19
N GLU A 12 8.33 2.51 11.78
CA GLU A 12 6.88 2.69 11.72
C GLU A 12 6.26 1.72 10.72
N LEU A 13 6.89 1.53 9.57
CA LEU A 13 6.43 0.59 8.55
C LEU A 13 6.27 -0.82 9.12
N PHE A 14 7.29 -1.33 9.81
CA PHE A 14 7.24 -2.67 10.38
C PHE A 14 6.25 -2.77 11.54
N SER A 15 6.12 -1.73 12.34
CA SER A 15 5.14 -1.68 13.42
C SER A 15 3.71 -1.74 12.86
N LEU A 16 3.41 -0.95 11.84
CA LEU A 16 2.11 -0.94 11.19
C LEU A 16 1.81 -2.26 10.50
N TYR A 17 2.80 -2.82 9.83
CA TYR A 17 2.66 -4.10 9.15
C TYR A 17 2.31 -5.21 10.14
N ARG A 18 3.01 -5.26 11.27
CA ARG A 18 2.74 -6.24 12.32
C ARG A 18 1.34 -6.05 12.90
N HIS A 19 0.95 -4.81 13.15
CA HIS A 19 -0.38 -4.47 13.66
C HIS A 19 -1.46 -4.93 12.66
N LEU A 20 -1.23 -4.66 11.37
CA LEU A 20 -2.16 -5.06 10.32
C LEU A 20 -2.34 -6.58 10.28
N LEU A 21 -1.25 -7.34 10.36
CA LEU A 21 -1.33 -8.80 10.35
C LEU A 21 -2.11 -9.33 11.55
N GLN A 22 -1.98 -8.71 12.71
CA GLN A 22 -2.77 -9.07 13.88
C GLN A 22 -4.25 -8.78 13.68
N SER A 23 -4.57 -7.63 13.09
CA SER A 23 -5.97 -7.22 12.85
C SER A 23 -6.62 -8.02 11.74
N ALA A 24 -5.86 -8.37 10.70
CA ALA A 24 -6.36 -9.12 9.56
C ALA A 24 -6.56 -10.61 9.91
N GLY A 25 -5.83 -11.12 10.89
CA GLY A 25 -5.91 -12.52 11.28
C GLY A 25 -5.60 -13.46 10.12
N ASP A 26 -6.43 -14.47 9.92
CA ASP A 26 -6.24 -15.48 8.88
C ASP A 26 -6.68 -15.03 7.49
N SER A 27 -7.16 -13.80 7.34
CA SER A 27 -7.65 -13.31 6.05
C SER A 27 -6.53 -13.07 5.04
N ILE A 28 -5.27 -12.98 5.50
CA ILE A 28 -4.10 -12.88 4.62
C ILE A 28 -3.27 -14.14 4.79
N PHE A 29 -3.04 -14.87 3.68
CA PHE A 29 -2.26 -16.09 3.72
C PHE A 29 -0.79 -15.80 4.03
N TRP A 30 -0.14 -16.74 4.71
CA TRP A 30 1.26 -16.61 5.08
C TRP A 30 2.18 -16.34 3.89
N ARG A 31 1.90 -16.97 2.74
CA ARG A 31 2.66 -16.73 1.50
C ARG A 31 2.60 -15.27 1.10
N ASP A 32 1.41 -14.68 1.19
CA ASP A 32 1.20 -13.29 0.80
C ASP A 32 1.89 -12.35 1.79
N CYS A 33 1.93 -12.71 3.07
CA CYS A 33 2.66 -11.93 4.07
C CYS A 33 4.14 -11.82 3.74
N GLN A 34 4.75 -12.91 3.29
CA GLN A 34 6.16 -12.88 2.92
C GLN A 34 6.40 -12.03 1.67
N LYS A 35 5.53 -12.14 0.68
CA LYS A 35 5.61 -11.32 -0.53
C LYS A 35 5.42 -9.84 -0.21
N LEU A 36 4.45 -9.52 0.64
CA LEU A 36 4.21 -8.15 1.08
C LEU A 36 5.44 -7.56 1.76
N LYS A 37 6.04 -8.31 2.68
CA LYS A 37 7.25 -7.87 3.36
C LYS A 37 8.35 -7.55 2.37
N LYS A 38 8.56 -8.42 1.38
CA LYS A 38 9.56 -8.23 0.34
C LYS A 38 9.28 -6.96 -0.48
N HIS A 39 8.04 -6.75 -0.88
CA HIS A 39 7.68 -5.59 -1.69
C HIS A 39 7.74 -4.29 -0.89
N LEU A 40 7.37 -4.32 0.39
CA LEU A 40 7.49 -3.15 1.26
C LEU A 40 8.96 -2.77 1.48
N ILE A 41 9.84 -3.75 1.65
CA ILE A 41 11.28 -3.49 1.76
C ILE A 41 11.81 -2.88 0.47
N LYS A 42 11.40 -3.41 -0.67
CA LYS A 42 11.79 -2.87 -1.98
C LYS A 42 11.34 -1.41 -2.11
N ALA A 43 10.11 -1.10 -1.70
CA ALA A 43 9.59 0.26 -1.72
C ALA A 43 10.39 1.19 -0.81
N ALA A 44 10.79 0.70 0.36
CA ALA A 44 11.58 1.47 1.31
C ALA A 44 12.95 1.87 0.75
N GLN A 45 13.48 1.08 -0.18
CA GLN A 45 14.79 1.31 -0.78
C GLN A 45 14.72 2.01 -2.14
N CYS A 46 13.51 2.30 -2.61
CA CYS A 46 13.30 2.84 -3.95
C CYS A 46 13.13 4.36 -3.91
N ASN A 47 13.64 5.04 -4.94
CA ASN A 47 13.50 6.50 -5.09
C ASN A 47 12.36 6.91 -6.03
N GLY A 48 11.53 5.95 -6.47
CA GLY A 48 10.45 6.21 -7.42
C GLY A 48 9.17 6.77 -6.80
N LEU A 49 9.08 6.76 -5.47
CA LEU A 49 7.90 7.24 -4.76
C LEU A 49 8.04 8.71 -4.41
N GLN A 50 6.92 9.41 -4.35
CA GLN A 50 6.90 10.83 -4.02
C GLN A 50 6.06 11.10 -2.79
N ARG A 51 6.56 11.96 -1.92
CA ARG A 51 5.81 12.42 -0.76
C ARG A 51 4.78 13.47 -1.19
N ASN A 52 3.69 13.60 -0.42
CA ASN A 52 2.73 14.65 -0.68
C ASN A 52 3.29 16.01 -0.24
N ASN A 53 2.49 17.08 -0.39
CA ASN A 53 2.90 18.44 -0.05
C ASN A 53 3.23 18.64 1.43
N PHE A 54 2.79 17.72 2.29
CA PHE A 54 3.06 17.76 3.72
C PHE A 54 4.21 16.84 4.13
N GLY A 55 4.91 16.26 3.15
CA GLY A 55 6.03 15.37 3.40
C GLY A 55 5.64 13.96 3.84
N MET A 56 4.37 13.59 3.75
CA MET A 56 3.91 12.26 4.16
C MET A 56 4.40 11.18 3.20
N ASN A 57 4.85 10.07 3.78
CA ASN A 57 5.25 8.90 3.05
C ASN A 57 4.00 8.15 2.57
N PRO A 58 3.83 7.94 1.25
CA PRO A 58 2.60 7.32 0.74
C PRO A 58 2.42 5.87 1.18
N VAL A 59 3.50 5.12 1.35
CA VAL A 59 3.43 3.72 1.77
C VAL A 59 2.98 3.63 3.23
N ILE A 60 3.51 4.50 4.09
CA ILE A 60 3.09 4.57 5.49
C ILE A 60 1.60 4.92 5.58
N ARG A 61 1.16 5.89 4.77
CA ARG A 61 -0.26 6.27 4.74
C ARG A 61 -1.14 5.10 4.30
N ASP A 62 -0.69 4.32 3.31
CA ASP A 62 -1.44 3.15 2.87
C ASP A 62 -1.59 2.11 3.98
N LEU A 63 -0.53 1.87 4.74
CA LEU A 63 -0.61 0.93 5.84
C LEU A 63 -1.51 1.44 6.96
N GLN A 64 -1.46 2.72 7.26
CA GLN A 64 -2.37 3.32 8.24
C GLN A 64 -3.82 3.14 7.79
N THR A 65 -4.11 3.38 6.52
CA THR A 65 -5.45 3.19 5.95
C THR A 65 -5.87 1.72 6.05
N ALA A 66 -4.98 0.79 5.72
CA ALA A 66 -5.27 -0.63 5.77
C ALA A 66 -5.60 -1.08 7.20
N VAL A 67 -4.88 -0.57 8.20
CA VAL A 67 -5.16 -0.88 9.61
C VAL A 67 -6.55 -0.41 9.99
N ILE A 68 -6.91 0.81 9.63
CA ILE A 68 -8.24 1.36 9.93
C ILE A 68 -9.32 0.51 9.27
N VAL A 69 -9.13 0.16 7.99
CA VAL A 69 -10.10 -0.65 7.25
C VAL A 69 -10.25 -2.02 7.90
N ALA A 70 -9.15 -2.64 8.30
CA ALA A 70 -9.20 -3.95 8.94
C ALA A 70 -9.93 -3.91 10.29
N GLU A 71 -9.67 -2.89 11.11
CA GLU A 71 -10.22 -2.80 12.46
C GLU A 71 -11.64 -2.26 12.48
N GLU A 72 -11.93 -1.22 11.68
CA GLU A 72 -13.19 -0.50 11.76
C GLU A 72 -14.25 -1.06 10.80
N ILE A 73 -13.82 -1.58 9.64
CA ILE A 73 -14.73 -2.02 8.60
C ILE A 73 -14.76 -3.54 8.48
N GLY A 74 -13.66 -4.21 8.83
CA GLY A 74 -13.58 -5.66 8.81
C GLY A 74 -13.43 -6.27 7.42
N MET A 75 -12.80 -5.57 6.50
CA MET A 75 -12.62 -6.06 5.13
C MET A 75 -11.58 -7.19 5.05
N LYS A 76 -11.71 -8.00 4.00
CA LYS A 76 -10.91 -9.21 3.80
C LYS A 76 -9.55 -8.95 3.17
N GLY A 77 -8.72 -10.01 3.15
CA GLY A 77 -7.31 -9.92 2.80
C GLY A 77 -6.99 -9.30 1.44
N SER A 78 -7.73 -9.64 0.39
CA SER A 78 -7.46 -9.07 -0.95
C SER A 78 -7.60 -7.56 -0.97
N CYS A 79 -8.60 -7.04 -0.27
CA CYS A 79 -8.80 -5.59 -0.17
C CYS A 79 -7.67 -4.92 0.59
N LEU A 80 -7.25 -5.52 1.71
CA LEU A 80 -6.15 -4.99 2.52
C LEU A 80 -4.84 -4.98 1.74
N ILE A 81 -4.54 -6.05 1.03
CA ILE A 81 -3.34 -6.15 0.20
C ILE A 81 -3.39 -5.07 -0.89
N GLY A 82 -4.53 -4.88 -1.54
CA GLY A 82 -4.69 -3.85 -2.55
C GLY A 82 -4.43 -2.45 -2.01
N ILE A 83 -4.96 -2.14 -0.82
CA ILE A 83 -4.73 -0.86 -0.18
C ILE A 83 -3.24 -0.66 0.12
N MET A 84 -2.57 -1.69 0.64
CA MET A 84 -1.15 -1.62 0.99
C MET A 84 -0.25 -1.37 -0.21
N LEU A 85 -0.61 -1.90 -1.36
CA LEU A 85 0.25 -1.88 -2.54
C LEU A 85 -0.07 -0.76 -3.53
N HIS A 86 -1.19 -0.06 -3.37
CA HIS A 86 -1.64 0.82 -4.44
C HIS A 86 -0.67 1.98 -4.73
N GLU A 87 -0.06 2.58 -3.71
CA GLU A 87 0.92 3.65 -3.95
C GLU A 87 2.23 3.11 -4.52
N ILE A 88 2.58 1.88 -4.16
CA ILE A 88 3.75 1.19 -4.70
C ILE A 88 3.58 0.95 -6.21
N VAL A 89 2.38 0.54 -6.62
CA VAL A 89 2.05 0.36 -8.04
C VAL A 89 1.97 1.71 -8.75
N LYS A 90 1.32 2.69 -8.13
CA LYS A 90 1.20 4.03 -8.69
C LYS A 90 2.59 4.66 -8.92
N GLY A 91 3.54 4.38 -8.03
CA GLY A 91 4.92 4.86 -8.15
C GLY A 91 5.82 4.00 -9.05
N HIS A 92 5.25 3.00 -9.72
CA HIS A 92 5.95 2.12 -10.66
C HIS A 92 7.06 1.27 -10.04
N VAL A 93 7.03 1.06 -8.72
CA VAL A 93 7.94 0.14 -8.05
C VAL A 93 7.54 -1.30 -8.36
N LEU A 94 6.23 -1.52 -8.52
CA LEU A 94 5.66 -2.82 -8.84
C LEU A 94 4.61 -2.60 -9.93
N SER A 95 4.59 -3.43 -10.98
CA SER A 95 3.61 -3.30 -12.05
C SER A 95 2.32 -4.05 -11.72
N ILE A 96 1.23 -3.70 -12.40
CA ILE A 96 -0.04 -4.42 -12.29
C ILE A 96 0.13 -5.89 -12.70
N ASP A 97 0.93 -6.15 -13.73
CA ASP A 97 1.18 -7.52 -14.18
C ASP A 97 1.90 -8.34 -13.11
N GLU A 98 2.86 -7.73 -12.42
CA GLU A 98 3.54 -8.37 -11.30
C GLU A 98 2.58 -8.64 -10.14
N VAL A 99 1.70 -7.71 -9.83
CA VAL A 99 0.68 -7.88 -8.78
C VAL A 99 -0.24 -9.05 -9.14
N ASN A 100 -0.69 -9.09 -10.38
CA ASN A 100 -1.57 -10.17 -10.83
C ASN A 100 -0.88 -11.53 -10.70
N ALA A 101 0.40 -11.62 -11.09
CA ALA A 101 1.16 -12.85 -11.00
C ALA A 101 1.42 -13.29 -9.55
N GLU A 102 1.67 -12.33 -8.66
CA GLU A 102 2.06 -12.62 -7.28
C GLU A 102 0.87 -12.76 -6.33
N TYR A 103 -0.19 -11.97 -6.51
CA TYR A 103 -1.31 -11.88 -5.55
C TYR A 103 -2.65 -12.27 -6.15
N GLY A 104 -2.75 -12.33 -7.47
CA GLY A 104 -3.97 -12.70 -8.15
C GLY A 104 -4.76 -11.52 -8.69
N GLU A 105 -5.77 -11.88 -9.48
CA GLU A 105 -6.58 -10.92 -10.23
C GLU A 105 -7.39 -9.99 -9.33
N ASP A 106 -7.87 -10.51 -8.19
CA ASP A 106 -8.68 -9.70 -7.27
C ASP A 106 -7.90 -8.51 -6.74
N VAL A 107 -6.67 -8.74 -6.30
CA VAL A 107 -5.81 -7.67 -5.79
C VAL A 107 -5.48 -6.68 -6.91
N ALA A 108 -5.14 -7.19 -8.09
CA ALA A 108 -4.83 -6.33 -9.23
C ALA A 108 -6.02 -5.42 -9.60
N SER A 109 -7.23 -5.97 -9.58
CA SER A 109 -8.44 -5.19 -9.89
C SER A 109 -8.71 -4.10 -8.86
N ILE A 110 -8.49 -4.40 -7.57
CA ILE A 110 -8.67 -3.43 -6.50
C ILE A 110 -7.68 -2.27 -6.68
N ILE A 111 -6.43 -2.59 -6.97
CA ILE A 111 -5.40 -1.56 -7.19
C ILE A 111 -5.74 -0.68 -8.39
N LYS A 112 -6.17 -1.28 -9.49
CA LYS A 112 -6.58 -0.51 -10.68
C LYS A 112 -7.69 0.47 -10.34
N GLY A 113 -8.67 0.03 -9.56
CA GLY A 113 -9.77 0.89 -9.11
C GLY A 113 -9.31 2.05 -8.26
N LEU A 114 -8.41 1.79 -7.31
CA LEU A 114 -7.88 2.82 -6.42
C LEU A 114 -7.06 3.87 -7.19
N VAL A 115 -6.19 3.41 -8.09
CA VAL A 115 -5.37 4.32 -8.91
C VAL A 115 -6.26 5.17 -9.80
N LYS A 116 -7.26 4.57 -10.44
CA LYS A 116 -8.20 5.30 -11.31
C LYS A 116 -8.99 6.34 -10.52
N THR A 117 -9.43 6.01 -9.32
CA THR A 117 -10.17 6.95 -8.47
C THR A 117 -9.29 8.15 -8.12
N ASN A 118 -8.03 7.92 -7.78
CA ASN A 118 -7.10 9.00 -7.50
C ASN A 118 -6.89 9.91 -8.71
N GLU A 119 -6.81 9.35 -9.90
CA GLU A 119 -6.69 10.13 -11.13
C GLU A 119 -7.91 11.01 -11.38
N LEU A 120 -9.10 10.48 -11.12
CA LEU A 120 -10.34 11.25 -11.29
C LEU A 120 -10.39 12.43 -10.32
N TYR A 121 -10.01 12.23 -9.08
CA TYR A 121 -9.94 13.31 -8.09
C TYR A 121 -8.92 14.37 -8.51
N ALA A 122 -7.78 13.97 -9.02
CA ALA A 122 -6.76 14.90 -9.47
C ALA A 122 -7.25 15.78 -10.65
N LYS A 123 -8.17 15.26 -11.47
CA LYS A 123 -8.72 15.99 -12.64
C LYS A 123 -9.95 16.82 -12.32
N SER A 124 -10.43 16.80 -11.08
CA SER A 124 -11.67 17.49 -10.68
C SER A 124 -11.41 18.44 -9.52
N PRO A 125 -10.68 19.55 -9.75
CA PRO A 125 -10.28 20.45 -8.66
C PRO A 125 -11.45 21.07 -7.91
N ALA A 126 -12.63 21.15 -8.49
CA ALA A 126 -13.81 21.68 -7.82
C ALA A 126 -14.23 20.85 -6.61
N ILE A 127 -13.86 19.59 -6.56
CA ILE A 127 -14.19 18.70 -5.45
C ILE A 127 -13.33 18.99 -4.23
N GLU A 128 -12.17 19.60 -4.44
CA GLU A 128 -11.21 19.89 -3.36
C GLU A 128 -11.56 21.13 -2.54
N SER A 129 -12.43 21.93 -3.02
CA SER A 129 -12.78 23.21 -2.34
C SER A 129 -13.86 23.02 -1.24
#